data_cdbbb8d12caa4f10dedd0e316a0ad195
#
_entry.id   cdbbb8d12caa4f10dedd0e316a0ad195
#
_cell.length_a   1.000
_cell.length_b   1.000
_cell.length_c   1.000
_cell.angle_alpha   90.00
_cell.angle_beta   90.00
_cell.angle_gamma   90.00
#
_symmetry.space_group_name_H-M   'P 1'
#
loop_
_entity.id
_entity.type
_entity.pdbx_description
1 polymer ?
#
loop_
_entity_poly.entity_id
_entity_poly.type
_entity_poly.pdbx_seq_one_letter_code
_entity_poly.pdbx_strand_id
1 'polypeptide(L)'
;MYEDRPYVTERPDALRRLWETCARAESSKASTPRWSLDRWKTVRDLIVAWYADDRPDPEAVPDLIQRLAGWMDDVQRSVVEKQFAGWRAMYPKDPSVAVDLEPPAVSVIDHDARVVLRVTPTFRLVYPDGSAEQVRLRTGRHGSGPDEAAVFMAGREEGDALVDAMVSHGVAEEVAAPDTPDARISELFELSARDTRVPLSPGLHCFGCASVARCGHYPIQGEGRVFASTRSVVVSKSQLAWLGTCERRVAWDRVFAIPTDRDDDVEMRSAVSAGVRFHELAAAALQAEDPSPIVDDACRTVEPSEAAELRRLWDNHVRLWEEDGTPEVRNTEFPAGFTLLVPGVHVDSRGRESTQAVAVTFIGVLDVTGREEDGTPIVVEHRTGQVGDHAELERELYAVSAAETIRRWTGAWPEELVIHLHHLRPDPPTCTRTVFTPDDVGAAVAALTRAATVVASWHPLDSRSPAYSTGPWCDGCRHRVTCENFR
;
A
#
# COMPACT_ATOMS: atom_id res chain seq x y z
N MET A 1 -12.81 -41.54 2.14
CA MET A 1 -11.33 -41.34 2.00
C MET A 1 -10.96 -39.86 2.20
N TYR A 2 -11.67 -39.12 3.07
CA TYR A 2 -11.43 -37.70 3.39
C TYR A 2 -11.21 -37.45 4.91
N GLU A 3 -11.26 -38.51 5.73
CA GLU A 3 -11.29 -38.40 7.19
C GLU A 3 -9.97 -38.00 7.86
N ASP A 4 -8.83 -38.06 7.14
CA ASP A 4 -7.51 -37.80 7.70
C ASP A 4 -6.85 -36.47 7.28
N ARG A 5 -7.55 -35.56 6.57
CA ARG A 5 -6.98 -34.27 6.24
C ARG A 5 -7.03 -33.36 7.48
N PRO A 6 -5.92 -32.66 7.82
CA PRO A 6 -5.96 -31.68 8.90
C PRO A 6 -6.88 -30.51 8.54
N TYR A 7 -7.45 -29.85 9.55
CA TYR A 7 -8.17 -28.61 9.39
C TYR A 7 -7.18 -27.51 8.94
N VAL A 8 -7.60 -26.71 7.96
CA VAL A 8 -6.87 -25.52 7.52
C VAL A 8 -7.44 -24.31 8.24
N THR A 9 -6.59 -23.57 8.94
CA THR A 9 -7.01 -22.34 9.63
C THR A 9 -6.69 -21.14 8.73
N GLU A 10 -7.73 -20.36 8.42
CA GLU A 10 -7.66 -19.20 7.53
C GLU A 10 -8.12 -17.93 8.26
N ARG A 11 -7.56 -16.80 7.86
CA ARG A 11 -8.02 -15.48 8.29
C ARG A 11 -8.98 -14.92 7.23
N PRO A 12 -10.17 -14.45 7.60
CA PRO A 12 -11.20 -13.99 6.65
C PRO A 12 -10.69 -12.92 5.67
N ASP A 13 -9.96 -11.93 6.19
CA ASP A 13 -9.38 -10.84 5.41
C ASP A 13 -8.28 -11.31 4.44
N ALA A 14 -7.54 -12.35 4.80
CA ALA A 14 -6.51 -12.94 3.94
C ALA A 14 -7.13 -13.76 2.81
N LEU A 15 -8.19 -14.53 3.08
CA LEU A 15 -8.93 -15.26 2.05
C LEU A 15 -9.53 -14.33 1.00
N ARG A 16 -10.23 -13.26 1.42
CA ARG A 16 -10.82 -12.29 0.50
C ARG A 16 -9.75 -11.67 -0.41
N ARG A 17 -8.66 -11.17 0.17
CA ARG A 17 -7.55 -10.60 -0.58
C ARG A 17 -6.91 -11.60 -1.56
N LEU A 18 -6.81 -12.87 -1.17
CA LEU A 18 -6.27 -13.91 -2.03
C LEU A 18 -7.03 -13.99 -3.37
N TRP A 19 -8.35 -13.85 -3.34
CA TRP A 19 -9.22 -13.98 -4.51
C TRP A 19 -9.44 -12.66 -5.25
N GLU A 20 -9.46 -11.55 -4.54
CA GLU A 20 -9.67 -10.22 -5.14
C GLU A 20 -8.40 -9.64 -5.76
N THR A 21 -7.22 -10.10 -5.34
CA THR A 21 -5.95 -9.49 -5.75
C THR A 21 -5.03 -10.47 -6.48
N CYS A 22 -4.26 -11.24 -5.74
CA CYS A 22 -3.27 -12.14 -6.32
C CYS A 22 -2.94 -13.28 -5.34
N ALA A 23 -3.17 -14.51 -5.75
CA ALA A 23 -2.91 -15.69 -4.94
C ALA A 23 -1.45 -15.78 -4.42
N ARG A 24 -0.45 -15.28 -5.17
CA ARG A 24 0.94 -15.27 -4.73
C ARG A 24 1.25 -14.22 -3.67
N ALA A 25 0.47 -13.14 -3.58
CA ALA A 25 0.65 -12.11 -2.57
C ALA A 25 0.41 -12.67 -1.16
N GLU A 26 -0.58 -13.54 -1.01
CA GLU A 26 -0.95 -14.14 0.28
C GLU A 26 -0.15 -15.43 0.59
N SER A 27 0.17 -16.25 -0.41
CA SER A 27 0.97 -17.47 -0.22
C SER A 27 2.41 -17.18 0.22
N SER A 28 2.93 -16.01 -0.12
CA SER A 28 4.10 -15.50 0.56
C SER A 28 3.59 -14.96 1.90
N LYS A 29 3.94 -15.57 3.02
CA LYS A 29 3.88 -14.90 4.35
C LYS A 29 4.72 -13.64 4.22
N ALA A 30 4.09 -12.67 3.54
CA ALA A 30 4.70 -11.46 3.08
C ALA A 30 5.16 -10.76 4.33
N SER A 31 6.42 -10.53 4.42
CA SER A 31 6.99 -9.76 5.48
C SER A 31 6.31 -8.38 5.45
N THR A 32 5.27 -8.21 6.25
CA THR A 32 4.94 -6.88 6.78
C THR A 32 6.28 -6.23 7.09
N PRO A 33 6.55 -4.99 6.65
CA PRO A 33 7.84 -4.37 6.92
C PRO A 33 8.21 -4.65 8.36
N ARG A 34 9.38 -5.22 8.62
CA ARG A 34 9.80 -5.69 9.97
C ARG A 34 9.47 -4.65 11.03
N TRP A 35 9.68 -3.38 10.73
CA TRP A 35 9.35 -2.27 11.59
C TRP A 35 7.86 -2.21 11.99
N SER A 36 6.91 -2.43 11.10
CA SER A 36 5.49 -2.35 11.47
C SER A 36 5.05 -3.50 12.37
N LEU A 37 5.65 -4.70 12.22
CA LEU A 37 5.47 -5.82 13.15
C LEU A 37 6.15 -5.55 14.48
N ASP A 38 7.38 -5.07 14.47
CA ASP A 38 8.13 -4.74 15.68
C ASP A 38 7.43 -3.62 16.46
N ARG A 39 6.90 -2.60 15.77
CA ARG A 39 6.08 -1.54 16.37
C ARG A 39 4.82 -2.10 17.02
N TRP A 40 4.02 -2.85 16.29
CA TRP A 40 2.79 -3.45 16.83
C TRP A 40 3.09 -4.30 18.06
N LYS A 41 4.11 -5.17 17.97
CA LYS A 41 4.56 -6.00 19.07
C LYS A 41 5.00 -5.17 20.26
N THR A 42 5.80 -4.13 20.06
CA THR A 42 6.30 -3.27 21.13
C THR A 42 5.15 -2.53 21.83
N VAL A 43 4.19 -1.98 21.07
CA VAL A 43 3.00 -1.33 21.66
C VAL A 43 2.18 -2.34 22.46
N ARG A 44 1.95 -3.55 21.93
CA ARG A 44 1.28 -4.62 22.66
C ARG A 44 2.01 -4.98 23.95
N ASP A 45 3.31 -5.19 23.89
CA ASP A 45 4.13 -5.58 25.05
C ASP A 45 4.18 -4.44 26.09
N LEU A 46 4.15 -3.17 25.68
CA LEU A 46 3.99 -2.02 26.57
C LEU A 46 2.66 -2.04 27.28
N ILE A 47 1.55 -2.32 26.57
CA ILE A 47 0.20 -2.43 27.15
C ILE A 47 0.16 -3.55 28.18
N VAL A 48 0.67 -4.74 27.83
CA VAL A 48 0.73 -5.90 28.73
C VAL A 48 1.52 -5.57 30.00
N ALA A 49 2.72 -5.01 29.83
CA ALA A 49 3.58 -4.66 30.97
C ALA A 49 2.99 -3.54 31.81
N TRP A 50 2.26 -2.60 31.21
CA TRP A 50 1.61 -1.51 31.93
C TRP A 50 0.46 -2.00 32.80
N TYR A 51 -0.39 -2.92 32.30
CA TYR A 51 -1.44 -3.51 33.15
C TYR A 51 -0.87 -4.33 34.30
N ALA A 52 0.28 -4.96 34.11
CA ALA A 52 0.97 -5.74 35.15
C ALA A 52 1.77 -4.89 36.17
N ASP A 53 1.93 -3.59 35.94
CA ASP A 53 2.73 -2.69 36.79
C ASP A 53 1.82 -1.92 37.76
N ASP A 54 1.97 -2.10 39.05
CA ASP A 54 1.13 -1.44 40.07
C ASP A 54 1.55 -0.01 40.38
N ARG A 55 2.70 0.45 39.83
CA ARG A 55 3.17 1.82 40.05
C ARG A 55 2.29 2.82 39.29
N PRO A 56 2.21 4.10 39.79
CA PRO A 56 1.53 5.17 39.04
C PRO A 56 2.20 5.47 37.72
N ASP A 57 1.44 5.89 36.71
CA ASP A 57 1.90 6.19 35.36
C ASP A 57 3.16 7.06 35.26
N PRO A 58 3.29 8.16 36.05
CA PRO A 58 4.49 9.01 35.96
C PRO A 58 5.81 8.29 36.26
N GLU A 59 5.76 7.21 37.02
CA GLU A 59 6.92 6.38 37.37
C GLU A 59 7.07 5.17 36.46
N ALA A 60 5.97 4.48 36.17
CA ALA A 60 5.97 3.24 35.41
C ALA A 60 6.25 3.46 33.91
N VAL A 61 5.61 4.46 33.31
CA VAL A 61 5.63 4.65 31.83
C VAL A 61 7.01 4.92 31.29
N PRO A 62 7.83 5.84 31.83
CA PRO A 62 9.19 6.09 31.32
C PRO A 62 10.07 4.84 31.39
N ASP A 63 10.00 4.07 32.47
CA ASP A 63 10.77 2.84 32.64
C ASP A 63 10.36 1.76 31.64
N LEU A 64 9.06 1.62 31.39
CA LEU A 64 8.51 0.66 30.42
C LEU A 64 8.99 1.02 29.00
N ILE A 65 8.89 2.28 28.61
CA ILE A 65 9.35 2.76 27.32
C ILE A 65 10.85 2.52 27.15
N GLN A 66 11.66 2.91 28.14
CA GLN A 66 13.10 2.70 28.08
C GLN A 66 13.45 1.19 27.95
N ARG A 67 12.75 0.32 28.68
CA ARG A 67 13.00 -1.12 28.69
C ARG A 67 12.57 -1.79 27.38
N LEU A 68 11.40 -1.43 26.83
CA LEU A 68 10.78 -2.15 25.71
C LEU A 68 11.02 -1.48 24.34
N ALA A 69 11.20 -0.17 24.31
CA ALA A 69 11.43 0.61 23.09
C ALA A 69 12.80 1.33 23.04
N GLY A 70 13.65 1.17 24.04
CA GLY A 70 14.95 1.86 24.12
C GLY A 70 15.96 1.47 23.03
N TRP A 71 15.74 0.36 22.32
CA TRP A 71 16.53 -0.09 21.20
C TRP A 71 16.16 0.57 19.86
N MET A 72 15.04 1.30 19.82
CA MET A 72 14.54 2.01 18.65
C MET A 72 15.24 3.37 18.49
N ASP A 73 15.32 3.88 17.25
CA ASP A 73 15.67 5.27 17.04
C ASP A 73 14.62 6.23 17.62
N ASP A 74 14.97 7.52 17.73
CA ASP A 74 14.12 8.50 18.40
C ASP A 74 12.77 8.71 17.70
N VAL A 75 12.73 8.64 16.35
CA VAL A 75 11.47 8.78 15.58
C VAL A 75 10.57 7.58 15.82
N GLN A 76 11.13 6.39 15.73
CA GLN A 76 10.40 5.14 15.97
C GLN A 76 9.87 5.06 17.39
N ARG A 77 10.70 5.46 18.38
CA ARG A 77 10.32 5.50 19.79
C ARG A 77 9.18 6.48 20.03
N SER A 78 9.27 7.69 19.49
CA SER A 78 8.21 8.69 19.59
C SER A 78 6.87 8.21 19.03
N VAL A 79 6.89 7.48 17.89
CA VAL A 79 5.67 6.86 17.34
C VAL A 79 5.07 5.85 18.30
N VAL A 80 5.89 4.98 18.89
CA VAL A 80 5.45 3.97 19.86
C VAL A 80 4.90 4.63 21.13
N GLU A 81 5.57 5.66 21.63
CA GLU A 81 5.11 6.45 22.81
C GLU A 81 3.76 7.09 22.56
N LYS A 82 3.57 7.72 21.38
CA LYS A 82 2.29 8.33 20.99
C LYS A 82 1.19 7.28 20.91
N GLN A 83 1.46 6.12 20.32
CA GLN A 83 0.49 5.04 20.20
C GLN A 83 0.14 4.43 21.55
N PHE A 84 1.12 4.24 22.42
CA PHE A 84 0.88 3.78 23.78
C PHE A 84 0.10 4.80 24.62
N ALA A 85 0.38 6.10 24.46
CA ALA A 85 -0.41 7.16 25.09
C ALA A 85 -1.87 7.16 24.58
N GLY A 86 -2.08 6.94 23.27
CA GLY A 86 -3.40 6.77 22.67
C GLY A 86 -4.18 5.61 23.32
N TRP A 87 -3.53 4.46 23.51
CA TRP A 87 -4.16 3.34 24.24
C TRP A 87 -4.59 3.73 25.65
N ARG A 88 -3.68 4.32 26.45
CA ARG A 88 -3.97 4.71 27.84
C ARG A 88 -5.08 5.76 27.95
N ALA A 89 -5.24 6.60 26.94
CA ALA A 89 -6.33 7.58 26.88
C ALA A 89 -7.70 6.91 26.63
N MET A 90 -7.73 5.89 25.75
CA MET A 90 -8.95 5.15 25.43
C MET A 90 -9.33 4.16 26.55
N TYR A 91 -8.35 3.48 27.13
CA TYR A 91 -8.50 2.42 28.09
C TYR A 91 -7.66 2.68 29.35
N PRO A 92 -8.04 3.67 30.17
CA PRO A 92 -7.33 3.94 31.43
C PRO A 92 -7.43 2.73 32.37
N LYS A 93 -6.44 2.55 33.24
CA LYS A 93 -6.52 1.52 34.30
C LYS A 93 -7.75 1.75 35.18
N ASP A 94 -8.68 0.82 35.13
CA ASP A 94 -9.83 0.76 36.00
C ASP A 94 -9.83 -0.59 36.72
N PRO A 95 -9.69 -0.61 38.05
CA PRO A 95 -9.67 -1.86 38.81
C PRO A 95 -11.00 -2.64 38.75
N SER A 96 -12.10 -2.02 38.32
CA SER A 96 -13.37 -2.68 38.10
C SER A 96 -13.48 -3.41 36.76
N VAL A 97 -12.58 -3.13 35.82
CA VAL A 97 -12.53 -3.75 34.48
C VAL A 97 -11.49 -4.88 34.48
N ALA A 98 -11.95 -6.11 34.24
CA ALA A 98 -11.04 -7.23 34.11
C ALA A 98 -10.45 -7.23 32.68
N VAL A 99 -9.12 -7.35 32.57
CA VAL A 99 -8.41 -7.35 31.27
C VAL A 99 -7.80 -8.72 31.06
N ASP A 100 -8.27 -9.43 30.01
CA ASP A 100 -7.62 -10.64 29.53
C ASP A 100 -6.63 -10.24 28.43
N LEU A 101 -5.36 -10.51 28.69
CA LEU A 101 -4.22 -10.14 27.81
C LEU A 101 -3.95 -11.18 26.73
N GLU A 102 -4.58 -12.35 26.79
CA GLU A 102 -4.45 -13.45 25.83
C GLU A 102 -5.82 -14.12 25.56
N PRO A 103 -6.81 -13.35 25.09
CA PRO A 103 -8.15 -13.88 24.89
C PRO A 103 -8.16 -14.98 23.84
N PRO A 104 -9.09 -15.95 23.97
CA PRO A 104 -9.25 -16.99 22.98
C PRO A 104 -9.68 -16.38 21.65
N ALA A 105 -9.23 -17.01 20.56
CA ALA A 105 -9.70 -16.60 19.24
C ALA A 105 -11.15 -17.02 19.02
N VAL A 106 -11.90 -16.16 18.36
CA VAL A 106 -13.24 -16.45 17.85
C VAL A 106 -13.12 -17.22 16.54
N SER A 107 -13.85 -18.32 16.39
CA SER A 107 -13.72 -19.19 15.22
C SER A 107 -15.07 -19.72 14.75
N VAL A 108 -15.22 -19.83 13.43
CA VAL A 108 -16.32 -20.55 12.78
C VAL A 108 -15.73 -21.69 11.95
N ILE A 109 -16.33 -22.87 12.08
CA ILE A 109 -15.77 -24.11 11.53
C ILE A 109 -16.74 -24.70 10.50
N ASP A 110 -16.23 -24.97 9.31
CA ASP A 110 -16.87 -25.84 8.34
C ASP A 110 -16.26 -27.25 8.48
N HIS A 111 -17.03 -28.19 8.98
CA HIS A 111 -16.59 -29.56 9.19
C HIS A 111 -16.49 -30.35 7.89
N ASP A 112 -17.30 -30.04 6.90
CA ASP A 112 -17.30 -30.71 5.60
C ASP A 112 -16.10 -30.29 4.75
N ALA A 113 -15.85 -28.97 4.67
CA ALA A 113 -14.68 -28.40 4.00
C ALA A 113 -13.39 -28.55 4.84
N ARG A 114 -13.48 -28.82 6.14
CA ARG A 114 -12.36 -28.84 7.10
C ARG A 114 -11.62 -27.52 7.16
N VAL A 115 -12.34 -26.42 7.18
CA VAL A 115 -11.81 -25.06 7.24
C VAL A 115 -12.24 -24.40 8.54
N VAL A 116 -11.32 -23.70 9.18
CA VAL A 116 -11.55 -22.86 10.35
C VAL A 116 -11.30 -21.42 9.98
N LEU A 117 -12.34 -20.61 9.96
CA LEU A 117 -12.23 -19.16 9.85
C LEU A 117 -11.98 -18.59 11.25
N ARG A 118 -10.93 -17.80 11.42
CA ARG A 118 -10.47 -17.36 12.73
C ARG A 118 -10.22 -15.87 12.82
N VAL A 119 -10.76 -15.22 13.84
CA VAL A 119 -10.46 -13.84 14.26
C VAL A 119 -9.81 -13.89 15.65
N THR A 120 -8.65 -13.27 15.80
CA THR A 120 -7.92 -13.26 17.05
C THR A 120 -7.91 -11.83 17.61
N PRO A 121 -8.67 -11.55 18.67
CA PRO A 121 -8.56 -10.29 19.42
C PRO A 121 -7.17 -10.15 20.04
N THR A 122 -6.76 -8.92 20.35
CA THR A 122 -5.50 -8.68 21.06
C THR A 122 -5.70 -8.71 22.56
N PHE A 123 -6.85 -8.19 23.01
CA PHE A 123 -7.25 -8.10 24.41
C PHE A 123 -8.74 -8.35 24.54
N ARG A 124 -9.21 -8.74 25.73
CA ARG A 124 -10.63 -8.74 26.11
C ARG A 124 -10.80 -7.95 27.39
N LEU A 125 -11.68 -6.96 27.37
CA LEU A 125 -12.06 -6.16 28.54
C LEU A 125 -13.45 -6.60 28.97
N VAL A 126 -13.61 -6.92 30.25
CA VAL A 126 -14.90 -7.33 30.85
C VAL A 126 -15.30 -6.29 31.87
N TYR A 127 -16.46 -5.68 31.66
CA TYR A 127 -17.01 -4.63 32.50
C TYR A 127 -17.87 -5.17 33.64
N PRO A 128 -18.10 -4.37 34.72
CA PRO A 128 -18.87 -4.81 35.90
C PRO A 128 -20.32 -5.22 35.59
N ASP A 129 -20.90 -4.72 34.53
CA ASP A 129 -22.26 -5.07 34.06
C ASP A 129 -22.33 -6.40 33.31
N GLY A 130 -21.19 -7.05 33.10
CA GLY A 130 -21.04 -8.30 32.36
C GLY A 130 -20.87 -8.16 30.85
N SER A 131 -20.91 -6.93 30.30
CA SER A 131 -20.55 -6.70 28.90
C SER A 131 -19.05 -6.88 28.70
N ALA A 132 -18.63 -7.22 27.46
CA ALA A 132 -17.22 -7.33 27.13
C ALA A 132 -16.88 -6.80 25.75
N GLU A 133 -15.68 -6.25 25.65
CA GLU A 133 -15.06 -5.82 24.38
C GLU A 133 -13.92 -6.75 24.01
N GLN A 134 -14.02 -7.32 22.82
CA GLN A 134 -12.92 -8.05 22.17
C GLN A 134 -12.11 -7.06 21.34
N VAL A 135 -11.00 -6.57 21.89
CA VAL A 135 -10.26 -5.45 21.31
C VAL A 135 -9.16 -5.93 20.37
N ARG A 136 -9.13 -5.37 19.18
CA ARG A 136 -8.03 -5.53 18.22
C ARG A 136 -7.16 -4.28 18.19
N LEU A 137 -5.90 -4.44 18.59
CA LEU A 137 -4.92 -3.37 18.55
C LEU A 137 -4.53 -3.05 17.11
N ARG A 138 -4.77 -1.82 16.67
CA ARG A 138 -4.44 -1.32 15.33
C ARG A 138 -3.40 -0.20 15.43
N THR A 139 -2.22 -0.43 14.91
CA THR A 139 -1.16 0.58 14.79
C THR A 139 -1.12 1.26 13.42
N GLY A 140 -1.99 0.85 12.51
CA GLY A 140 -2.24 1.43 11.18
C GLY A 140 -3.56 2.19 11.13
N ARG A 141 -3.99 2.55 9.91
CA ARG A 141 -5.22 3.31 9.64
C ARG A 141 -6.45 2.45 9.33
N HIS A 142 -6.26 1.17 9.08
CA HIS A 142 -7.35 0.30 8.63
C HIS A 142 -7.88 -0.54 9.78
N GLY A 143 -9.18 -0.44 9.98
CA GLY A 143 -9.94 -1.26 10.91
C GLY A 143 -10.23 -2.68 10.38
N SER A 144 -11.04 -3.42 11.11
CA SER A 144 -11.54 -4.74 10.74
C SER A 144 -12.47 -4.63 9.52
N GLY A 145 -12.25 -5.50 8.54
CA GLY A 145 -13.15 -5.60 7.39
C GLY A 145 -14.47 -6.32 7.72
N PRO A 146 -15.48 -6.22 6.83
CA PRO A 146 -16.79 -6.84 7.05
C PRO A 146 -16.73 -8.38 7.15
N ASP A 147 -15.74 -9.03 6.57
CA ASP A 147 -15.54 -10.49 6.66
C ASP A 147 -15.05 -10.91 8.06
N GLU A 148 -14.14 -10.14 8.66
CA GLU A 148 -13.69 -10.35 10.04
C GLU A 148 -14.84 -10.12 11.02
N ALA A 149 -15.64 -9.07 10.78
CA ALA A 149 -16.83 -8.78 11.57
C ALA A 149 -17.86 -9.93 11.48
N ALA A 150 -18.12 -10.48 10.29
CA ALA A 150 -19.04 -11.62 10.11
C ALA A 150 -18.61 -12.84 10.92
N VAL A 151 -17.34 -13.24 10.82
CA VAL A 151 -16.80 -14.39 11.56
C VAL A 151 -16.85 -14.15 13.07
N PHE A 152 -16.53 -12.93 13.53
CA PHE A 152 -16.63 -12.58 14.92
C PHE A 152 -18.08 -12.69 15.44
N MET A 153 -19.03 -12.08 14.71
CA MET A 153 -20.45 -12.08 15.10
C MET A 153 -21.04 -13.48 15.19
N ALA A 154 -20.61 -14.40 14.30
CA ALA A 154 -21.11 -15.77 14.31
C ALA A 154 -20.49 -16.67 15.39
N GLY A 155 -19.27 -16.37 15.84
CA GLY A 155 -18.55 -17.20 16.80
C GLY A 155 -18.35 -16.59 18.19
N ARG A 156 -18.85 -15.35 18.44
CA ARG A 156 -18.69 -14.65 19.73
C ARG A 156 -19.64 -15.17 20.80
N GLU A 157 -19.30 -14.88 22.06
CA GLU A 157 -20.25 -14.99 23.18
C GLU A 157 -21.30 -13.88 23.09
N GLU A 158 -22.50 -14.16 23.62
CA GLU A 158 -23.58 -13.16 23.67
C GLU A 158 -23.17 -11.97 24.56
N GLY A 159 -23.29 -10.76 24.04
CA GLY A 159 -22.89 -9.53 24.73
C GLY A 159 -21.47 -9.03 24.43
N ASP A 160 -20.61 -9.82 23.72
CA ASP A 160 -19.30 -9.37 23.31
C ASP A 160 -19.39 -8.43 22.09
N ALA A 161 -18.67 -7.31 22.14
CA ALA A 161 -18.47 -6.41 21.01
C ALA A 161 -17.05 -6.58 20.42
N LEU A 162 -16.89 -6.46 19.09
CA LEU A 162 -15.57 -6.32 18.47
C LEU A 162 -15.23 -4.85 18.36
N VAL A 163 -14.07 -4.46 18.87
CA VAL A 163 -13.61 -3.07 18.86
C VAL A 163 -12.23 -2.98 18.21
N ASP A 164 -12.08 -2.09 17.27
CA ASP A 164 -10.77 -1.70 16.72
C ASP A 164 -10.22 -0.52 17.51
N ALA A 165 -9.17 -0.75 18.30
CA ALA A 165 -8.43 0.30 19.00
C ALA A 165 -7.34 0.87 18.08
N MET A 166 -7.65 1.96 17.37
CA MET A 166 -6.73 2.66 16.47
C MET A 166 -5.84 3.60 17.28
N VAL A 167 -4.80 3.05 17.89
CA VAL A 167 -3.93 3.76 18.84
C VAL A 167 -3.18 4.95 18.24
N SER A 168 -2.94 4.97 16.94
CA SER A 168 -2.33 6.14 16.26
C SER A 168 -3.24 7.37 16.27
N HIS A 169 -4.56 7.16 16.37
CA HIS A 169 -5.58 8.22 16.38
C HIS A 169 -6.20 8.43 17.76
N GLY A 170 -5.95 7.52 18.70
CA GLY A 170 -6.57 7.55 20.04
C GLY A 170 -8.08 7.33 19.98
N VAL A 171 -8.55 6.52 19.03
CA VAL A 171 -9.98 6.23 18.80
C VAL A 171 -10.23 4.73 18.91
N ALA A 172 -11.26 4.36 19.66
CA ALA A 172 -11.81 3.02 19.71
C ALA A 172 -13.14 3.01 18.95
N GLU A 173 -13.27 2.16 17.94
CA GLU A 173 -14.46 2.06 17.11
C GLU A 173 -15.05 0.65 17.19
N GLU A 174 -16.32 0.56 17.54
CA GLU A 174 -17.04 -0.70 17.47
C GLU A 174 -17.21 -1.11 16.00
N VAL A 175 -16.83 -2.33 15.68
CA VAL A 175 -16.95 -2.88 14.33
C VAL A 175 -18.40 -3.31 14.11
N ALA A 176 -19.09 -2.60 13.21
CA ALA A 176 -20.47 -2.90 12.88
C ALA A 176 -20.65 -4.30 12.27
N ALA A 177 -21.72 -4.97 12.68
CA ALA A 177 -22.12 -6.22 12.03
C ALA A 177 -22.47 -5.96 10.57
N PRO A 178 -22.01 -6.81 9.61
CA PRO A 178 -22.45 -6.70 8.23
C PRO A 178 -23.93 -7.12 8.09
N ASP A 179 -24.62 -6.60 7.07
CA ASP A 179 -26.05 -6.87 6.83
C ASP A 179 -26.36 -8.38 6.65
N THR A 180 -25.41 -9.13 6.14
CA THR A 180 -25.57 -10.56 5.83
C THR A 180 -24.38 -11.39 6.29
N PRO A 181 -24.18 -11.58 7.62
CA PRO A 181 -22.99 -12.27 8.14
C PRO A 181 -22.90 -13.72 7.65
N ASP A 182 -24.01 -14.49 7.65
CA ASP A 182 -24.03 -15.90 7.23
C ASP A 182 -23.70 -16.07 5.75
N ALA A 183 -24.20 -15.20 4.89
CA ALA A 183 -23.88 -15.23 3.47
C ALA A 183 -22.38 -14.97 3.21
N ARG A 184 -21.79 -14.03 3.94
CA ARG A 184 -20.34 -13.76 3.88
C ARG A 184 -19.50 -14.94 4.34
N ILE A 185 -19.89 -15.58 5.44
CA ILE A 185 -19.21 -16.77 5.96
C ILE A 185 -19.28 -17.91 4.94
N SER A 186 -20.46 -18.16 4.36
CA SER A 186 -20.62 -19.17 3.32
C SER A 186 -19.74 -18.90 2.11
N GLU A 187 -19.66 -17.65 1.65
CA GLU A 187 -18.77 -17.25 0.56
C GLU A 187 -17.29 -17.46 0.93
N LEU A 188 -16.85 -17.15 2.15
CA LEU A 188 -15.49 -17.40 2.59
C LEU A 188 -15.12 -18.88 2.59
N PHE A 189 -16.03 -19.76 3.01
CA PHE A 189 -15.83 -21.21 2.91
C PHE A 189 -15.75 -21.69 1.46
N GLU A 190 -16.59 -21.16 0.58
CA GLU A 190 -16.48 -21.45 -0.86
C GLU A 190 -15.14 -20.97 -1.43
N LEU A 191 -14.69 -19.79 -1.06
CA LEU A 191 -13.36 -19.26 -1.48
C LEU A 191 -12.23 -20.17 -1.00
N SER A 192 -12.29 -20.64 0.23
CA SER A 192 -11.28 -21.56 0.78
C SER A 192 -11.26 -22.92 0.08
N ALA A 193 -12.42 -23.38 -0.43
CA ALA A 193 -12.52 -24.65 -1.13
C ALA A 193 -12.05 -24.60 -2.60
N ARG A 194 -11.91 -23.41 -3.20
CA ARG A 194 -11.48 -23.26 -4.59
C ARG A 194 -10.01 -23.62 -4.78
N ASP A 195 -9.67 -24.14 -5.96
CA ASP A 195 -8.26 -24.44 -6.32
C ASP A 195 -7.42 -23.16 -6.31
N THR A 196 -6.38 -23.13 -5.47
CA THR A 196 -5.47 -21.97 -5.30
C THR A 196 -4.55 -21.72 -6.51
N ARG A 197 -4.70 -22.44 -7.62
CA ARG A 197 -3.97 -22.16 -8.87
C ARG A 197 -4.53 -20.96 -9.62
N VAL A 198 -4.73 -19.87 -8.91
CA VAL A 198 -5.15 -18.61 -9.53
C VAL A 198 -3.98 -18.02 -10.30
N PRO A 199 -4.18 -17.59 -11.56
CA PRO A 199 -3.13 -16.92 -12.33
C PRO A 199 -2.67 -15.65 -11.63
N LEU A 200 -1.43 -15.21 -11.94
CA LEU A 200 -0.94 -13.92 -11.49
C LEU A 200 -1.87 -12.83 -12.02
N SER A 201 -2.37 -12.02 -11.12
CA SER A 201 -3.20 -10.87 -11.44
C SER A 201 -2.49 -9.60 -10.94
N PRO A 202 -1.61 -8.99 -11.76
CA PRO A 202 -0.96 -7.74 -11.39
C PRO A 202 -1.97 -6.59 -11.32
N GLY A 203 -1.73 -5.66 -10.38
CA GLY A 203 -2.62 -4.54 -10.15
C GLY A 203 -2.10 -3.61 -9.06
N LEU A 204 -2.94 -2.68 -8.60
CA LEU A 204 -2.59 -1.72 -7.54
C LEU A 204 -2.13 -2.39 -6.23
N HIS A 205 -2.61 -3.60 -5.93
CA HIS A 205 -2.18 -4.38 -4.76
C HIS A 205 -0.69 -4.77 -4.80
N CYS A 206 -0.05 -4.76 -5.98
CA CYS A 206 1.39 -5.02 -6.11
C CYS A 206 2.24 -3.96 -5.38
N PHE A 207 1.74 -2.74 -5.21
CA PHE A 207 2.43 -1.69 -4.45
C PHE A 207 2.66 -2.04 -2.97
N GLY A 208 1.81 -2.89 -2.39
CA GLY A 208 1.93 -3.40 -1.02
C GLY A 208 2.43 -4.84 -0.93
N CYS A 209 2.71 -5.49 -2.06
CA CYS A 209 3.06 -6.91 -2.10
C CYS A 209 4.53 -7.14 -1.72
N ALA A 210 4.79 -7.80 -0.61
CA ALA A 210 6.14 -8.14 -0.19
C ALA A 210 6.83 -9.21 -1.06
N SER A 211 6.09 -9.90 -1.92
CA SER A 211 6.62 -10.88 -2.87
C SER A 211 6.84 -10.33 -4.26
N VAL A 212 6.57 -9.07 -4.50
CA VAL A 212 6.58 -8.46 -5.83
C VAL A 212 7.88 -8.70 -6.58
N ALA A 213 9.02 -8.51 -5.94
CA ALA A 213 10.33 -8.73 -6.54
C ALA A 213 10.63 -10.21 -6.88
N ARG A 214 9.89 -11.15 -6.28
CA ARG A 214 10.07 -12.61 -6.46
C ARG A 214 8.99 -13.26 -7.31
N CYS A 215 7.90 -12.56 -7.56
CA CYS A 215 6.74 -13.16 -8.21
C CYS A 215 6.96 -13.46 -9.70
N GLY A 216 7.97 -12.83 -10.33
CA GLY A 216 8.32 -13.00 -11.73
C GLY A 216 7.40 -12.27 -12.70
N HIS A 217 6.42 -11.51 -12.21
CA HIS A 217 5.60 -10.63 -13.06
C HIS A 217 6.44 -9.44 -13.53
N TYR A 218 7.16 -8.79 -12.61
CA TYR A 218 8.06 -7.68 -12.94
C TYR A 218 9.47 -8.22 -13.21
N PRO A 219 10.02 -8.04 -14.42
CA PRO A 219 11.30 -8.60 -14.80
C PRO A 219 12.43 -8.02 -13.95
N ILE A 220 13.41 -8.87 -13.66
CA ILE A 220 14.67 -8.44 -13.03
C ILE A 220 15.59 -7.94 -14.14
N GLN A 221 16.09 -6.72 -13.98
CA GLN A 221 17.11 -6.15 -14.84
C GLN A 221 18.50 -6.62 -14.44
N GLY A 222 19.30 -7.04 -15.43
CA GLY A 222 20.65 -7.53 -15.20
C GLY A 222 20.70 -9.01 -14.76
N GLU A 223 21.89 -9.44 -14.35
CA GLU A 223 22.14 -10.79 -13.85
C GLU A 223 21.86 -10.88 -12.35
N GLY A 224 21.07 -11.85 -11.93
CA GLY A 224 20.82 -12.11 -10.52
C GLY A 224 19.48 -12.76 -10.23
N ARG A 225 19.30 -13.17 -8.97
CA ARG A 225 18.05 -13.75 -8.45
C ARG A 225 17.68 -13.12 -7.12
N VAL A 226 16.40 -12.94 -6.91
CA VAL A 226 15.84 -12.49 -5.64
C VAL A 226 15.53 -13.70 -4.76
N PHE A 227 16.21 -13.82 -3.63
CA PHE A 227 15.99 -14.87 -2.64
C PHE A 227 14.97 -14.42 -1.58
N ALA A 228 14.48 -15.37 -0.78
CA ALA A 228 13.58 -15.07 0.33
C ALA A 228 14.20 -14.12 1.37
N SER A 229 15.52 -14.18 1.56
CA SER A 229 16.29 -13.31 2.44
C SER A 229 16.67 -11.95 1.83
N THR A 230 16.47 -11.76 0.52
CA THR A 230 16.80 -10.48 -0.14
C THR A 230 15.89 -9.39 0.37
N ARG A 231 16.47 -8.32 0.91
CA ARG A 231 15.70 -7.11 1.26
C ARG A 231 15.03 -6.58 0.00
N SER A 232 13.74 -6.27 0.09
CA SER A 232 12.96 -5.76 -1.04
C SER A 232 12.30 -4.44 -0.67
N VAL A 233 12.34 -3.48 -1.58
CA VAL A 233 11.66 -2.18 -1.45
C VAL A 233 10.87 -1.93 -2.73
N VAL A 234 9.62 -1.50 -2.59
CA VAL A 234 8.76 -1.11 -3.71
C VAL A 234 8.67 0.40 -3.78
N VAL A 235 8.92 0.96 -4.94
CA VAL A 235 8.84 2.40 -5.22
C VAL A 235 7.82 2.62 -6.33
N SER A 236 6.77 3.38 -6.05
CA SER A 236 5.77 3.74 -7.05
C SER A 236 6.21 4.93 -7.89
N LYS A 237 5.55 5.13 -9.04
CA LYS A 237 5.77 6.30 -9.91
C LYS A 237 5.70 7.62 -9.14
N SER A 238 4.68 7.79 -8.30
CA SER A 238 4.51 9.01 -7.51
C SER A 238 5.59 9.22 -6.45
N GLN A 239 6.27 8.15 -6.02
CA GLN A 239 7.38 8.24 -5.06
C GLN A 239 8.71 8.55 -5.73
N LEU A 240 8.90 8.19 -7.01
CA LEU A 240 10.07 8.61 -7.78
C LEU A 240 10.21 10.13 -7.84
N ALA A 241 9.11 10.84 -8.01
CA ALA A 241 9.09 12.31 -7.96
C ALA A 241 9.63 12.86 -6.64
N TRP A 242 9.39 12.13 -5.53
CA TRP A 242 9.85 12.55 -4.21
C TRP A 242 11.29 12.15 -3.88
N LEU A 243 11.86 11.14 -4.53
CA LEU A 243 13.26 10.73 -4.30
C LEU A 243 14.24 11.87 -4.59
N GLY A 244 14.02 12.63 -5.65
CA GLY A 244 14.84 13.80 -6.00
C GLY A 244 14.62 15.02 -5.07
N THR A 245 13.52 15.02 -4.28
CA THR A 245 13.12 16.16 -3.46
C THR A 245 13.32 15.89 -1.98
N CYS A 246 12.83 14.75 -1.48
CA CYS A 246 12.93 14.37 -0.07
C CYS A 246 12.89 12.84 0.08
N GLU A 247 14.07 12.21 0.17
CA GLU A 247 14.19 10.76 0.33
C GLU A 247 13.50 10.25 1.61
N ARG A 248 13.58 11.02 2.70
CA ARG A 248 12.98 10.67 3.99
C ARG A 248 11.47 10.43 3.88
N ARG A 249 10.77 11.24 3.09
CA ARG A 249 9.34 11.05 2.84
C ARG A 249 9.05 9.68 2.24
N VAL A 250 9.82 9.29 1.22
CA VAL A 250 9.66 7.98 0.55
C VAL A 250 10.00 6.83 1.49
N ALA A 251 11.10 6.95 2.23
CA ALA A 251 11.55 5.94 3.18
C ALA A 251 10.55 5.75 4.34
N TRP A 252 10.01 6.84 4.88
CA TRP A 252 9.02 6.79 5.96
C TRP A 252 7.71 6.13 5.50
N ASP A 253 7.33 6.32 4.25
CA ASP A 253 6.18 5.65 3.68
C ASP A 253 6.41 4.15 3.43
N ARG A 254 7.58 3.80 2.87
CA ARG A 254 7.79 2.48 2.27
C ARG A 254 8.62 1.52 3.09
N VAL A 255 9.58 2.04 3.82
CA VAL A 255 10.49 1.21 4.62
C VAL A 255 10.09 1.22 6.09
N PHE A 256 9.76 2.39 6.63
CA PHE A 256 9.49 2.55 8.04
C PHE A 256 8.00 2.61 8.39
N ALA A 257 7.12 2.76 7.40
CA ALA A 257 5.67 2.88 7.61
C ALA A 257 5.32 3.83 8.78
N ILE A 258 5.99 4.98 8.84
CA ILE A 258 5.74 6.00 9.86
C ILE A 258 4.31 6.52 9.66
N PRO A 259 3.47 6.56 10.70
CA PRO A 259 2.13 7.10 10.60
C PRO A 259 2.16 8.56 10.12
N THR A 260 1.17 8.93 9.34
CA THR A 260 1.04 10.30 8.86
C THR A 260 0.42 11.18 9.93
N ASP A 261 0.86 12.43 10.01
CA ASP A 261 0.42 13.40 11.03
C ASP A 261 -0.95 14.02 10.74
N ARG A 262 -1.37 13.96 9.48
CA ARG A 262 -2.64 14.54 9.01
C ARG A 262 -3.67 13.46 8.76
N ASP A 263 -4.87 13.67 9.27
CA ASP A 263 -6.07 13.20 8.58
C ASP A 263 -6.06 13.87 7.22
N ASP A 264 -6.13 13.07 6.14
CA ASP A 264 -6.07 13.59 4.78
C ASP A 264 -7.05 14.76 4.65
N ASP A 265 -6.51 15.98 4.46
CA ASP A 265 -7.30 17.19 4.30
C ASP A 265 -8.39 16.97 3.26
N VAL A 266 -9.63 17.33 3.58
CA VAL A 266 -10.80 17.18 2.72
C VAL A 266 -10.58 17.84 1.35
N GLU A 267 -9.85 18.97 1.31
CA GLU A 267 -9.50 19.68 0.06
C GLU A 267 -8.50 18.93 -0.82
N MET A 268 -7.49 18.25 -0.20
CA MET A 268 -6.57 17.42 -0.97
C MET A 268 -7.27 16.14 -1.48
N ARG A 269 -8.26 15.63 -0.75
CA ARG A 269 -9.11 14.53 -1.20
C ARG A 269 -9.90 14.88 -2.44
N SER A 270 -10.44 16.08 -2.54
CA SER A 270 -11.26 16.48 -3.70
C SER A 270 -10.42 16.59 -4.99
N ALA A 271 -9.23 17.21 -4.92
CA ALA A 271 -8.35 17.35 -6.08
C ALA A 271 -7.73 16.00 -6.53
N VAL A 272 -7.38 15.13 -5.57
CA VAL A 272 -6.92 13.76 -5.83
C VAL A 272 -8.08 12.91 -6.34
N SER A 273 -9.29 13.10 -5.79
CA SER A 273 -10.52 12.41 -6.23
C SER A 273 -10.84 12.67 -7.68
N ALA A 274 -10.84 13.93 -8.13
CA ALA A 274 -11.12 14.28 -9.54
C ALA A 274 -10.09 13.65 -10.49
N GLY A 275 -8.80 13.62 -10.10
CA GLY A 275 -7.75 12.94 -10.87
C GLY A 275 -7.96 11.43 -10.98
N VAL A 276 -8.25 10.76 -9.85
CA VAL A 276 -8.51 9.31 -9.83
C VAL A 276 -9.74 8.97 -10.67
N ARG A 277 -10.84 9.71 -10.50
CA ARG A 277 -12.07 9.51 -11.29
C ARG A 277 -11.86 9.76 -12.78
N PHE A 278 -11.00 10.73 -13.13
CA PHE A 278 -10.65 10.94 -14.54
C PHE A 278 -9.93 9.72 -15.13
N HIS A 279 -8.99 9.10 -14.42
CA HIS A 279 -8.32 7.89 -14.91
C HIS A 279 -9.31 6.72 -15.06
N GLU A 280 -10.21 6.52 -14.10
CA GLU A 280 -11.29 5.50 -14.21
C GLU A 280 -12.21 5.77 -15.41
N LEU A 281 -12.60 7.04 -15.60
CA LEU A 281 -13.40 7.47 -16.74
C LEU A 281 -12.69 7.23 -18.06
N ALA A 282 -11.44 7.68 -18.19
CA ALA A 282 -10.64 7.55 -19.40
C ALA A 282 -10.42 6.07 -19.75
N ALA A 283 -10.12 5.22 -18.75
CA ALA A 283 -9.94 3.79 -18.96
C ALA A 283 -11.20 3.11 -19.52
N ALA A 284 -12.38 3.48 -19.02
CA ALA A 284 -13.66 2.94 -19.51
C ALA A 284 -14.04 3.51 -20.88
N ALA A 285 -13.89 4.81 -21.07
CA ALA A 285 -14.32 5.51 -22.29
C ALA A 285 -13.46 5.15 -23.51
N LEU A 286 -12.14 4.93 -23.32
CA LEU A 286 -11.22 4.52 -24.41
C LEU A 286 -11.42 3.08 -24.88
N GLN A 287 -12.17 2.26 -24.15
CA GLN A 287 -12.52 0.90 -24.56
C GLN A 287 -13.89 0.83 -25.22
N ALA A 288 -14.67 1.89 -25.23
CA ALA A 288 -16.01 1.95 -25.78
C ALA A 288 -16.02 2.47 -27.23
N GLU A 289 -16.93 1.99 -28.05
CA GLU A 289 -17.17 2.53 -29.39
C GLU A 289 -17.69 3.97 -29.35
N ASP A 290 -18.54 4.28 -28.37
CA ASP A 290 -19.05 5.63 -28.08
C ASP A 290 -18.75 5.97 -26.61
N PRO A 291 -17.82 6.88 -26.33
CA PRO A 291 -17.48 7.29 -24.98
C PRO A 291 -18.53 8.19 -24.32
N SER A 292 -19.41 8.85 -25.10
CA SER A 292 -20.31 9.89 -24.60
C SER A 292 -21.22 9.45 -23.46
N PRO A 293 -21.88 8.26 -23.50
CA PRO A 293 -22.71 7.80 -22.40
C PRO A 293 -21.93 7.56 -21.10
N ILE A 294 -20.69 7.10 -21.20
CA ILE A 294 -19.82 6.82 -20.04
C ILE A 294 -19.43 8.14 -19.36
N VAL A 295 -19.04 9.13 -20.17
CA VAL A 295 -18.67 10.47 -19.69
C VAL A 295 -19.87 11.15 -19.01
N ASP A 296 -21.05 11.07 -19.62
CA ASP A 296 -22.29 11.65 -19.08
C ASP A 296 -22.70 10.98 -17.77
N ASP A 297 -22.54 9.66 -17.66
CA ASP A 297 -22.85 8.92 -16.45
C ASP A 297 -21.87 9.29 -15.32
N ALA A 298 -20.57 9.28 -15.58
CA ALA A 298 -19.55 9.70 -14.61
C ALA A 298 -19.82 11.11 -14.07
N CYS A 299 -20.19 12.07 -14.95
CA CYS A 299 -20.52 13.43 -14.55
C CYS A 299 -21.83 13.54 -13.74
N ARG A 300 -22.78 12.62 -13.93
CA ARG A 300 -24.04 12.62 -13.15
C ARG A 300 -23.90 12.07 -11.73
N THR A 301 -22.88 11.28 -11.47
CA THR A 301 -22.66 10.59 -10.18
C THR A 301 -21.86 11.41 -9.16
N VAL A 302 -21.42 12.60 -9.54
CA VAL A 302 -20.58 13.49 -8.70
C VAL A 302 -21.21 14.87 -8.50
N GLU A 303 -20.65 15.64 -7.59
CA GLU A 303 -21.09 17.01 -7.33
C GLU A 303 -20.87 17.90 -8.58
N PRO A 304 -21.73 18.93 -8.80
CA PRO A 304 -21.68 19.76 -10.02
C PRO A 304 -20.31 20.38 -10.32
N SER A 305 -19.56 20.80 -9.31
CA SER A 305 -18.22 21.38 -9.47
C SER A 305 -17.20 20.33 -9.94
N GLU A 306 -17.29 19.12 -9.42
CA GLU A 306 -16.46 17.98 -9.81
C GLU A 306 -16.84 17.50 -11.21
N ALA A 307 -18.14 17.48 -11.55
CA ALA A 307 -18.64 17.15 -12.88
C ALA A 307 -18.08 18.11 -13.96
N ALA A 308 -18.07 19.42 -13.66
CA ALA A 308 -17.49 20.41 -14.56
C ALA A 308 -15.99 20.19 -14.78
N GLU A 309 -15.23 19.86 -13.72
CA GLU A 309 -13.80 19.56 -13.82
C GLU A 309 -13.55 18.27 -14.60
N LEU A 310 -14.30 17.20 -14.34
CA LEU A 310 -14.19 15.94 -15.09
C LEU A 310 -14.48 16.15 -16.59
N ARG A 311 -15.53 16.91 -16.91
CA ARG A 311 -15.85 17.25 -18.31
C ARG A 311 -14.72 18.02 -18.96
N ARG A 312 -14.16 19.02 -18.30
CA ARG A 312 -13.04 19.83 -18.81
C ARG A 312 -11.80 18.96 -19.04
N LEU A 313 -11.45 18.04 -18.11
CA LEU A 313 -10.32 17.13 -18.28
C LEU A 313 -10.54 16.18 -19.46
N TRP A 314 -11.78 15.71 -19.64
CA TRP A 314 -12.12 14.84 -20.77
C TRP A 314 -12.04 15.61 -22.10
N ASP A 315 -12.62 16.79 -22.20
CA ASP A 315 -12.55 17.61 -23.42
C ASP A 315 -11.10 17.95 -23.80
N ASN A 316 -10.26 18.24 -22.82
CA ASN A 316 -8.83 18.46 -23.01
C ASN A 316 -8.11 17.18 -23.46
N HIS A 317 -8.49 16.02 -22.92
CA HIS A 317 -7.97 14.74 -23.37
C HIS A 317 -8.31 14.46 -24.83
N VAL A 318 -9.59 14.60 -25.20
CA VAL A 318 -10.04 14.39 -26.60
C VAL A 318 -9.31 15.32 -27.56
N ARG A 319 -9.17 16.60 -27.17
CA ARG A 319 -8.45 17.57 -28.00
C ARG A 319 -7.00 17.16 -28.26
N LEU A 320 -6.23 16.79 -27.21
CA LEU A 320 -4.85 16.31 -27.39
C LEU A 320 -4.78 15.01 -28.18
N TRP A 321 -5.76 14.12 -27.96
CA TRP A 321 -5.85 12.86 -28.68
C TRP A 321 -6.06 13.04 -30.18
N GLU A 322 -6.84 14.05 -30.58
CA GLU A 322 -7.06 14.42 -31.98
C GLU A 322 -5.85 15.15 -32.57
N GLU A 323 -5.21 16.05 -31.80
CA GLU A 323 -4.04 16.83 -32.24
C GLU A 323 -2.79 15.95 -32.46
N ASP A 324 -2.56 14.95 -31.59
CA ASP A 324 -1.37 14.09 -31.63
C ASP A 324 -1.54 12.83 -32.52
N GLY A 325 -2.73 12.62 -33.08
CA GLY A 325 -3.11 11.40 -33.78
C GLY A 325 -3.59 10.32 -32.81
N THR A 326 -4.77 9.75 -33.09
CA THR A 326 -5.40 8.74 -32.23
C THR A 326 -4.68 7.40 -32.36
N PRO A 327 -3.95 6.92 -31.34
CA PRO A 327 -3.29 5.63 -31.40
C PRO A 327 -4.29 4.46 -31.33
N GLU A 328 -3.90 3.31 -31.86
CA GLU A 328 -4.62 2.05 -31.63
C GLU A 328 -4.43 1.65 -30.16
N VAL A 329 -5.46 1.84 -29.33
CA VAL A 329 -5.42 1.47 -27.90
C VAL A 329 -5.39 -0.05 -27.76
N ARG A 330 -4.43 -0.56 -26.98
CA ARG A 330 -4.29 -1.99 -26.64
C ARG A 330 -4.73 -2.31 -25.24
N ASN A 331 -4.29 -1.49 -24.27
CA ASN A 331 -4.70 -1.62 -22.89
C ASN A 331 -4.83 -0.25 -22.24
N THR A 332 -5.68 -0.17 -21.23
CA THR A 332 -5.80 0.95 -20.30
C THR A 332 -5.47 0.47 -18.90
N GLU A 333 -4.96 1.37 -18.03
CA GLU A 333 -4.60 1.08 -16.64
C GLU A 333 -3.70 -0.18 -16.52
N PHE A 334 -2.67 -0.27 -17.38
CA PHE A 334 -1.81 -1.44 -17.47
C PHE A 334 -0.72 -1.43 -16.39
N PRO A 335 -0.73 -2.36 -15.41
CA PRO A 335 0.30 -2.47 -14.39
C PRO A 335 1.65 -2.86 -15.00
N ALA A 336 2.63 -1.99 -14.93
CA ALA A 336 3.96 -2.20 -15.49
C ALA A 336 5.05 -1.88 -14.47
N GLY A 337 6.23 -2.47 -14.65
CA GLY A 337 7.35 -2.26 -13.75
C GLY A 337 8.48 -3.24 -13.98
N PHE A 338 9.52 -3.11 -13.16
CA PHE A 338 10.69 -3.97 -13.19
C PHE A 338 11.44 -3.91 -11.87
N THR A 339 12.34 -4.86 -11.64
CA THR A 339 13.15 -4.97 -10.43
C THR A 339 14.63 -4.77 -10.76
N LEU A 340 15.30 -3.93 -9.98
CA LEU A 340 16.76 -3.77 -9.99
C LEU A 340 17.38 -4.45 -8.76
N LEU A 341 18.45 -5.19 -8.96
CA LEU A 341 19.29 -5.70 -7.88
C LEU A 341 20.52 -4.80 -7.74
N VAL A 342 20.58 -4.07 -6.63
CA VAL A 342 21.69 -3.15 -6.37
C VAL A 342 22.34 -3.45 -5.01
N PRO A 343 23.64 -3.17 -4.82
CA PRO A 343 24.27 -3.26 -3.52
C PRO A 343 23.61 -2.30 -2.52
N GLY A 344 23.36 -2.76 -1.30
CA GLY A 344 22.74 -1.92 -0.28
C GLY A 344 22.99 -2.42 1.14
N VAL A 345 22.52 -1.68 2.12
CA VAL A 345 22.68 -1.97 3.54
C VAL A 345 21.76 -3.11 3.96
N HIS A 346 22.34 -4.13 4.56
CA HIS A 346 21.65 -5.23 5.21
C HIS A 346 22.08 -5.30 6.68
N VAL A 347 21.13 -5.53 7.57
CA VAL A 347 21.38 -5.71 9.00
C VAL A 347 20.84 -7.07 9.41
N ASP A 348 21.70 -7.92 9.96
CA ASP A 348 21.32 -9.26 10.42
C ASP A 348 20.55 -9.21 11.76
N SER A 349 20.08 -10.37 12.23
CA SER A 349 19.33 -10.48 13.49
C SER A 349 20.15 -10.12 14.74
N ARG A 350 21.46 -9.97 14.60
CA ARG A 350 22.40 -9.57 15.67
C ARG A 350 22.80 -8.09 15.55
N GLY A 351 22.18 -7.33 14.63
CA GLY A 351 22.48 -5.93 14.38
C GLY A 351 23.79 -5.69 13.60
N ARG A 352 24.40 -6.72 12.98
CA ARG A 352 25.64 -6.54 12.21
C ARG A 352 25.30 -6.09 10.79
N GLU A 353 25.93 -5.01 10.38
CA GLU A 353 25.80 -4.46 9.05
C GLU A 353 26.66 -5.20 8.03
N SER A 354 26.14 -5.33 6.82
CA SER A 354 26.85 -5.86 5.66
C SER A 354 26.28 -5.28 4.38
N THR A 355 27.07 -5.27 3.30
CA THR A 355 26.57 -4.92 1.99
C THR A 355 26.06 -6.17 1.29
N GLN A 356 24.80 -6.20 0.93
CA GLN A 356 24.14 -7.29 0.20
C GLN A 356 23.28 -6.76 -0.93
N ALA A 357 22.83 -7.64 -1.83
CA ALA A 357 21.88 -7.26 -2.86
C ALA A 357 20.53 -6.87 -2.23
N VAL A 358 20.03 -5.70 -2.63
CA VAL A 358 18.69 -5.20 -2.32
C VAL A 358 17.88 -5.19 -3.61
N ALA A 359 16.69 -5.76 -3.58
CA ALA A 359 15.76 -5.73 -4.70
C ALA A 359 14.90 -4.45 -4.61
N VAL A 360 15.09 -3.53 -5.52
CA VAL A 360 14.25 -2.33 -5.65
C VAL A 360 13.33 -2.53 -6.84
N THR A 361 12.04 -2.66 -6.57
CA THR A 361 11.02 -2.83 -7.62
C THR A 361 10.33 -1.51 -7.87
N PHE A 362 10.47 -0.99 -9.08
CA PHE A 362 9.73 0.16 -9.56
C PHE A 362 8.43 -0.30 -10.19
N ILE A 363 7.32 0.30 -9.80
CA ILE A 363 5.98 -0.04 -10.30
C ILE A 363 5.23 1.24 -10.68
N GLY A 364 4.58 1.20 -11.83
CA GLY A 364 3.62 2.18 -12.30
C GLY A 364 2.37 1.50 -12.84
N VAL A 365 1.37 2.30 -13.10
CA VAL A 365 0.25 1.95 -13.98
C VAL A 365 0.41 2.85 -15.20
N LEU A 366 0.49 2.25 -16.37
CA LEU A 366 0.50 2.96 -17.65
C LEU A 366 -0.95 3.24 -18.00
N ASP A 367 -1.31 4.53 -18.13
CA ASP A 367 -2.71 4.91 -18.32
C ASP A 367 -3.26 4.35 -19.62
N VAL A 368 -2.48 4.46 -20.71
CA VAL A 368 -2.79 3.86 -22.01
C VAL A 368 -1.55 3.25 -22.64
N THR A 369 -1.67 2.06 -23.19
CA THR A 369 -0.66 1.47 -24.08
C THR A 369 -1.27 1.14 -25.42
N GLY A 370 -0.51 1.35 -26.51
CA GLY A 370 -1.04 1.17 -27.84
C GLY A 370 0.04 1.17 -28.93
N ARG A 371 -0.39 1.54 -30.13
CA ARG A 371 0.50 1.72 -31.29
C ARG A 371 0.11 2.98 -32.05
N GLU A 372 1.09 3.71 -32.54
CA GLU A 372 0.91 4.74 -33.56
C GLU A 372 0.48 4.09 -34.90
N GLU A 373 0.05 4.89 -35.86
CA GLU A 373 -0.43 4.41 -37.17
C GLU A 373 0.64 3.61 -37.93
N ASP A 374 1.92 3.93 -37.76
CA ASP A 374 3.05 3.22 -38.35
C ASP A 374 3.44 1.92 -37.61
N GLY A 375 2.74 1.60 -36.54
CA GLY A 375 2.95 0.42 -35.70
C GLY A 375 3.93 0.64 -34.52
N THR A 376 4.51 1.83 -34.38
CA THR A 376 5.41 2.17 -33.26
C THR A 376 4.68 2.05 -31.92
N PRO A 377 5.25 1.34 -30.92
CA PRO A 377 4.64 1.26 -29.59
C PRO A 377 4.56 2.63 -28.91
N ILE A 378 3.42 2.91 -28.29
CA ILE A 378 3.17 4.16 -27.59
C ILE A 378 2.64 3.92 -26.17
N VAL A 379 3.03 4.78 -25.26
CA VAL A 379 2.40 4.96 -23.93
C VAL A 379 1.89 6.39 -23.85
N VAL A 380 0.63 6.54 -23.43
CA VAL A 380 0.04 7.85 -23.14
C VAL A 380 -0.23 7.91 -21.64
N GLU A 381 0.28 8.95 -21.00
CA GLU A 381 0.11 9.22 -19.57
C GLU A 381 -0.64 10.53 -19.36
N HIS A 382 -1.67 10.49 -18.55
CA HIS A 382 -2.51 11.63 -18.22
C HIS A 382 -2.03 12.34 -16.95
N ARG A 383 -1.77 13.62 -17.05
CA ARG A 383 -1.36 14.49 -15.96
C ARG A 383 -2.51 15.41 -15.58
N THR A 384 -3.21 15.04 -14.50
CA THR A 384 -4.32 15.83 -13.91
C THR A 384 -3.87 16.75 -12.78
N GLY A 385 -2.58 16.71 -12.39
CA GLY A 385 -1.95 17.59 -11.40
C GLY A 385 -1.33 18.84 -12.02
N GLN A 386 -0.73 19.68 -11.16
CA GLN A 386 0.11 20.79 -11.63
C GLN A 386 1.39 20.22 -12.26
N VAL A 387 1.88 20.87 -13.33
CA VAL A 387 3.14 20.51 -13.97
C VAL A 387 4.27 20.81 -12.96
N GLY A 388 4.99 19.77 -12.54
CA GLY A 388 6.16 19.89 -11.67
C GLY A 388 7.41 19.38 -12.39
N ASP A 389 8.58 19.90 -11.99
CA ASP A 389 9.89 19.60 -12.60
C ASP A 389 10.37 18.13 -12.42
N HIS A 390 9.58 17.29 -11.74
CA HIS A 390 9.98 15.93 -11.38
C HIS A 390 9.59 14.85 -12.41
N ALA A 391 9.14 15.26 -13.58
CA ALA A 391 8.63 14.38 -14.63
C ALA A 391 9.68 13.46 -15.28
N GLU A 392 10.98 13.72 -15.06
CA GLU A 392 12.07 13.05 -15.80
C GLU A 392 12.19 11.56 -15.39
N LEU A 393 12.37 11.27 -14.09
CA LEU A 393 12.47 9.88 -13.62
C LEU A 393 11.17 9.07 -13.80
N GLU A 394 10.02 9.73 -13.78
CA GLU A 394 8.74 9.06 -14.05
C GLU A 394 8.63 8.66 -15.53
N ARG A 395 9.03 9.54 -16.45
CA ARG A 395 9.07 9.26 -17.89
C ARG A 395 10.03 8.11 -18.20
N GLU A 396 11.19 8.08 -17.55
CA GLU A 396 12.15 6.97 -17.64
C GLU A 396 11.56 5.67 -17.11
N LEU A 397 10.79 5.70 -15.99
CA LEU A 397 10.07 4.55 -15.50
C LEU A 397 9.08 3.99 -16.53
N TYR A 398 8.30 4.86 -17.17
CA TYR A 398 7.34 4.44 -18.20
C TYR A 398 8.06 3.79 -19.39
N ALA A 399 9.13 4.42 -19.88
CA ALA A 399 9.90 3.92 -21.00
C ALA A 399 10.49 2.53 -20.71
N VAL A 400 11.16 2.36 -19.57
CA VAL A 400 11.74 1.07 -19.19
C VAL A 400 10.66 0.02 -18.95
N SER A 401 9.57 0.36 -18.27
CA SER A 401 8.48 -0.58 -17.96
C SER A 401 7.78 -1.08 -19.23
N ALA A 402 7.53 -0.17 -20.19
CA ALA A 402 6.92 -0.52 -21.47
C ALA A 402 7.90 -1.34 -22.34
N ALA A 403 9.16 -0.91 -22.45
CA ALA A 403 10.19 -1.62 -23.21
C ALA A 403 10.41 -3.04 -22.68
N GLU A 404 10.44 -3.21 -21.34
CA GLU A 404 10.57 -4.53 -20.72
C GLU A 404 9.34 -5.42 -20.95
N THR A 405 8.16 -4.83 -20.94
CA THR A 405 6.93 -5.54 -21.29
C THR A 405 7.00 -6.06 -22.72
N ILE A 406 7.40 -5.21 -23.66
CA ILE A 406 7.57 -5.59 -25.08
C ILE A 406 8.66 -6.66 -25.23
N ARG A 407 9.83 -6.47 -24.59
CA ARG A 407 10.93 -7.43 -24.63
C ARG A 407 10.53 -8.84 -24.19
N ARG A 408 9.65 -8.97 -23.21
CA ARG A 408 9.14 -10.28 -22.76
C ARG A 408 8.36 -11.03 -23.84
N TRP A 409 7.71 -10.30 -24.76
CA TRP A 409 6.91 -10.87 -25.83
C TRP A 409 7.72 -11.07 -27.11
N THR A 410 8.68 -10.18 -27.41
CA THR A 410 9.43 -10.14 -28.67
C THR A 410 10.86 -10.64 -28.56
N GLY A 411 11.42 -10.73 -27.34
CA GLY A 411 12.82 -11.08 -27.08
C GLY A 411 13.79 -9.89 -27.11
N ALA A 412 13.37 -8.71 -27.56
CA ALA A 412 14.19 -7.50 -27.66
C ALA A 412 13.41 -6.25 -27.25
N TRP A 413 14.11 -5.18 -26.87
CA TRP A 413 13.50 -3.87 -26.75
C TRP A 413 13.04 -3.38 -28.14
N PRO A 414 11.97 -2.56 -28.20
CA PRO A 414 11.54 -1.97 -29.48
C PRO A 414 12.61 -1.04 -30.04
N GLU A 415 12.68 -0.90 -31.38
CA GLU A 415 13.59 0.04 -32.03
C GLU A 415 13.27 1.49 -31.66
N GLU A 416 11.98 1.79 -31.54
CA GLU A 416 11.47 3.05 -31.03
C GLU A 416 10.28 2.80 -30.10
N LEU A 417 10.17 3.59 -29.04
CA LEU A 417 9.04 3.65 -28.10
C LEU A 417 8.68 5.11 -27.89
N VAL A 418 7.41 5.44 -28.06
CA VAL A 418 6.92 6.81 -27.88
C VAL A 418 6.21 6.94 -26.54
N ILE A 419 6.53 8.00 -25.82
CA ILE A 419 5.84 8.38 -24.56
C ILE A 419 5.19 9.75 -24.78
N HIS A 420 3.87 9.82 -24.64
CA HIS A 420 3.10 11.04 -24.57
C HIS A 420 2.73 11.36 -23.12
N LEU A 421 3.08 12.56 -22.66
CA LEU A 421 2.60 13.09 -21.40
C LEU A 421 1.55 14.17 -21.71
N HIS A 422 0.28 13.84 -21.49
CA HIS A 422 -0.85 14.74 -21.68
C HIS A 422 -1.08 15.54 -20.40
N HIS A 423 -0.73 16.81 -20.40
CA HIS A 423 -0.99 17.75 -19.33
C HIS A 423 -2.40 18.35 -19.52
N LEU A 424 -3.37 17.81 -18.77
CA LEU A 424 -4.80 18.11 -19.00
C LEU A 424 -5.31 19.36 -18.28
N ARG A 425 -4.60 19.84 -17.26
CA ARG A 425 -5.05 21.03 -16.50
C ARG A 425 -4.71 22.38 -17.12
N PRO A 426 -3.58 22.58 -17.81
CA PRO A 426 -3.32 23.84 -18.51
C PRO A 426 -4.43 24.16 -19.51
N ASP A 427 -4.66 25.44 -19.76
CA ASP A 427 -5.54 25.92 -20.82
C ASP A 427 -4.73 26.89 -21.72
N PRO A 428 -4.38 26.45 -22.94
CA PRO A 428 -4.69 25.15 -23.57
C PRO A 428 -3.94 23.97 -22.93
N PRO A 429 -4.47 22.74 -23.04
CA PRO A 429 -3.76 21.53 -22.64
C PRO A 429 -2.51 21.35 -23.50
N THR A 430 -1.52 20.63 -23.00
CA THR A 430 -0.25 20.42 -23.71
C THR A 430 0.17 18.95 -23.69
N CYS A 431 0.79 18.50 -24.78
CA CYS A 431 1.42 17.19 -24.85
C CYS A 431 2.96 17.34 -24.91
N THR A 432 3.66 16.47 -24.18
CA THR A 432 5.10 16.30 -24.32
C THR A 432 5.36 14.93 -24.95
N ARG A 433 5.77 14.92 -26.23
CA ARG A 433 6.13 13.70 -26.95
C ARG A 433 7.64 13.43 -26.82
N THR A 434 8.01 12.25 -26.37
CA THR A 434 9.41 11.79 -26.28
C THR A 434 9.55 10.44 -26.95
N VAL A 435 10.55 10.28 -27.81
CA VAL A 435 10.91 9.02 -28.45
C VAL A 435 12.10 8.42 -27.71
N PHE A 436 12.03 7.14 -27.41
CA PHE A 436 13.09 6.36 -26.77
C PHE A 436 13.60 5.30 -27.74
N THR A 437 14.87 5.33 -28.04
CA THR A 437 15.61 4.25 -28.70
C THR A 437 16.10 3.23 -27.66
N PRO A 438 16.63 2.05 -28.03
CA PRO A 438 17.26 1.12 -27.10
C PRO A 438 18.37 1.75 -26.26
N ASP A 439 19.15 2.67 -26.81
CA ASP A 439 20.20 3.40 -26.07
C ASP A 439 19.60 4.33 -25.03
N ASP A 440 18.50 5.02 -25.35
CA ASP A 440 17.77 5.88 -24.41
C ASP A 440 17.12 5.05 -23.28
N VAL A 441 16.55 3.87 -23.60
CA VAL A 441 16.06 2.93 -22.60
C VAL A 441 17.21 2.47 -21.68
N GLY A 442 18.39 2.18 -22.26
CA GLY A 442 19.59 1.86 -21.48
C GLY A 442 20.03 2.99 -20.55
N ALA A 443 19.99 4.25 -21.03
CA ALA A 443 20.26 5.43 -20.21
C ALA A 443 19.24 5.61 -19.09
N ALA A 444 17.96 5.37 -19.38
CA ALA A 444 16.86 5.39 -18.40
C ALA A 444 17.05 4.31 -17.31
N VAL A 445 17.43 3.07 -17.68
CA VAL A 445 17.80 2.02 -16.72
C VAL A 445 18.95 2.48 -15.81
N ALA A 446 19.98 3.13 -16.37
CA ALA A 446 21.09 3.64 -15.57
C ALA A 446 20.66 4.75 -14.59
N ALA A 447 19.76 5.65 -14.99
CA ALA A 447 19.21 6.68 -14.12
C ALA A 447 18.39 6.07 -12.97
N LEU A 448 17.51 5.12 -13.27
CA LEU A 448 16.71 4.40 -12.27
C LEU A 448 17.58 3.51 -11.37
N THR A 449 18.72 3.00 -11.88
CA THR A 449 19.71 2.28 -11.05
C THR A 449 20.34 3.21 -10.00
N ARG A 450 20.63 4.46 -10.37
CA ARG A 450 21.09 5.46 -9.37
C ARG A 450 20.05 5.71 -8.28
N ALA A 451 18.77 5.89 -8.66
CA ALA A 451 17.67 6.02 -7.72
C ALA A 451 17.51 4.77 -6.83
N ALA A 452 17.62 3.58 -7.41
CA ALA A 452 17.58 2.32 -6.67
C ALA A 452 18.75 2.21 -5.66
N THR A 453 19.95 2.67 -6.02
CA THR A 453 21.12 2.68 -5.14
C THR A 453 20.90 3.58 -3.93
N VAL A 454 20.29 4.75 -4.12
CA VAL A 454 19.88 5.62 -3.02
C VAL A 454 18.91 4.90 -2.07
N VAL A 455 17.86 4.28 -2.60
CA VAL A 455 16.89 3.51 -1.81
C VAL A 455 17.55 2.34 -1.06
N ALA A 456 18.46 1.63 -1.70
CA ALA A 456 19.18 0.51 -1.12
C ALA A 456 20.18 0.92 -0.02
N SER A 457 20.67 2.16 -0.06
CA SER A 457 21.61 2.70 0.92
C SER A 457 20.96 3.05 2.27
N TRP A 458 19.63 3.23 2.33
CA TRP A 458 18.95 3.55 3.58
C TRP A 458 19.13 2.45 4.61
N HIS A 459 19.56 2.83 5.80
CA HIS A 459 19.75 1.87 6.90
C HIS A 459 18.39 1.35 7.38
N PRO A 460 18.14 0.02 7.36
CA PRO A 460 16.80 -0.53 7.60
C PRO A 460 16.29 -0.37 9.04
N LEU A 461 17.15 -0.02 9.99
CA LEU A 461 16.80 0.20 11.39
C LEU A 461 16.96 1.65 11.85
N ASP A 462 17.36 2.57 10.96
CA ASP A 462 17.51 3.99 11.28
C ASP A 462 16.63 4.82 10.35
N SER A 463 15.47 5.25 10.87
CA SER A 463 14.50 6.05 10.11
C SER A 463 14.98 7.47 9.79
N ARG A 464 16.11 7.89 10.35
CA ARG A 464 16.76 9.19 10.08
C ARG A 464 17.85 9.10 9.01
N SER A 465 18.28 7.89 8.64
CA SER A 465 19.30 7.68 7.60
C SER A 465 18.97 8.27 6.23
N PRO A 466 17.69 8.29 5.75
CA PRO A 466 17.36 8.91 4.47
C PRO A 466 17.53 10.44 4.54
N ALA A 467 18.11 11.00 3.48
CA ALA A 467 18.28 12.44 3.36
C ALA A 467 16.92 13.17 3.35
N TYR A 468 16.92 14.38 3.90
CA TYR A 468 15.74 15.24 3.85
C TYR A 468 16.12 16.63 3.35
N SER A 469 15.16 17.27 2.71
CA SER A 469 15.28 18.66 2.31
C SER A 469 14.01 19.42 2.71
N THR A 470 14.12 20.72 2.88
CA THR A 470 13.00 21.60 3.22
C THR A 470 12.69 22.51 2.05
N GLY A 471 11.39 22.74 1.82
CA GLY A 471 10.92 23.59 0.74
C GLY A 471 9.40 23.73 0.75
N PRO A 472 8.81 24.37 -0.27
CA PRO A 472 7.36 24.54 -0.37
C PRO A 472 6.57 23.22 -0.31
N TRP A 473 7.19 22.13 -0.75
CA TRP A 473 6.59 20.78 -0.67
C TRP A 473 6.35 20.28 0.75
N CYS A 474 6.97 20.89 1.77
CA CYS A 474 6.74 20.54 3.18
C CYS A 474 5.33 20.91 3.63
N ASP A 475 4.70 21.94 3.04
CA ASP A 475 3.36 22.39 3.44
C ASP A 475 2.30 21.33 3.20
N GLY A 476 2.43 20.54 2.13
CA GLY A 476 1.59 19.38 1.82
C GLY A 476 2.15 18.04 2.32
N CYS A 477 3.24 18.03 3.09
CA CYS A 477 3.85 16.77 3.54
C CYS A 477 3.06 16.14 4.69
N ARG A 478 2.61 14.90 4.49
CA ARG A 478 1.87 14.13 5.49
C ARG A 478 2.67 13.73 6.74
N HIS A 479 3.98 13.91 6.71
CA HIS A 479 4.89 13.67 7.86
C HIS A 479 5.47 14.98 8.41
N ARG A 480 4.84 16.12 8.13
CA ARG A 480 5.40 17.45 8.44
C ARG A 480 5.72 17.59 9.93
N VAL A 481 4.75 17.31 10.79
CA VAL A 481 4.90 17.50 12.26
C VAL A 481 5.97 16.56 12.79
N THR A 482 5.92 15.29 12.44
CA THR A 482 6.95 14.33 12.85
C THR A 482 8.33 14.75 12.31
N CYS A 483 8.42 15.20 11.05
CA CYS A 483 9.68 15.65 10.47
C CYS A 483 10.23 16.91 11.18
N GLU A 484 9.39 17.87 11.53
CA GLU A 484 9.79 19.10 12.25
C GLU A 484 10.37 18.81 13.62
N ASN A 485 9.88 17.80 14.31
CA ASN A 485 10.37 17.38 15.62
C ASN A 485 11.74 16.68 15.57
N PHE A 486 12.18 16.18 14.40
CA PHE A 486 13.40 15.37 14.25
C PHE A 486 14.34 15.85 13.13
N ARG A 487 14.30 17.14 12.82
CA ARG A 487 15.24 17.80 11.89
C ARG A 487 16.65 17.91 12.42
#